data_28aefe3c4b1310fd1155436017eca344
#
_entry.id   28aefe3c4b1310fd1155436017eca344
#
_cell.length_a   1.000
_cell.length_b   1.000
_cell.length_c   1.000
_cell.angle_alpha   90.00
_cell.angle_beta   90.00
_cell.angle_gamma   90.00
#
_symmetry.space_group_name_H-M   'P 1'
#
loop_
_entity.id
_entity.type
_entity.pdbx_description
1 polymer ?
#
loop_
_entity_poly.entity_id
_entity_poly.type
_entity_poly.pdbx_seq_one_letter_code
_entity_poly.pdbx_strand_id
1 'polypeptide(L)'
;MKSHTRKYRARTAVLVIFRMALACVLLLMVGSVSLMAQPGSVDTKSTGAKSGDTKSTQKFSASAIQIEPTDPGDVPMPPEFRMAIYENLITQIEKTGKFQHVYRSGDKDAASAPDLVTLHTTAKSFTKGSQKKREVTTVSGGTSLVLNVHITDHTGQPIVDRDVRGKVRFMGENLRATFDFSKKVAKIVNDTF
;
A
#
# COMPACT_ATOMS: atom_id res chain seq x y z
N MET A 1 7.26 -7.84 52.75
CA MET A 1 6.46 -7.80 51.52
C MET A 1 5.54 -6.59 51.55
N LYS A 2 6.00 -5.42 51.05
CA LYS A 2 5.20 -4.20 50.82
C LYS A 2 6.12 -3.17 50.17
N SER A 3 6.14 -3.04 48.82
CA SER A 3 6.56 -1.81 48.13
C SER A 3 6.62 -1.92 46.60
N HIS A 4 5.55 -2.40 45.94
CA HIS A 4 5.53 -2.39 44.47
C HIS A 4 4.36 -1.65 43.81
N THR A 5 3.50 -0.97 44.55
CA THR A 5 2.27 -0.36 44.02
C THR A 5 2.32 1.17 43.82
N ARG A 6 3.49 1.84 43.99
CA ARG A 6 3.56 3.31 43.92
C ARG A 6 4.03 3.88 42.57
N LYS A 7 4.52 3.07 41.62
CA LYS A 7 5.11 3.59 40.37
C LYS A 7 4.12 3.74 39.21
N TYR A 8 2.91 3.24 39.29
CA TYR A 8 1.94 3.28 38.16
C TYR A 8 0.99 4.49 38.18
N ARG A 9 0.90 5.26 39.27
CA ARG A 9 -0.02 6.41 39.33
C ARG A 9 0.51 7.72 38.72
N ALA A 10 1.81 7.84 38.45
CA ALA A 10 2.39 9.07 37.94
C ALA A 10 2.39 9.17 36.39
N ARG A 11 2.18 8.06 35.67
CA ARG A 11 2.23 8.06 34.18
C ARG A 11 0.90 8.37 33.50
N THR A 12 -0.23 8.19 34.18
CA THR A 12 -1.55 8.47 33.65
C THR A 12 -1.96 9.93 33.71
N ALA A 13 -1.40 10.72 34.62
CA ALA A 13 -1.74 12.14 34.76
C ALA A 13 -1.14 13.05 33.67
N VAL A 14 0.01 12.68 33.09
CA VAL A 14 0.68 13.50 32.06
C VAL A 14 0.01 13.32 30.70
N LEU A 15 -0.61 12.18 30.41
CA LEU A 15 -1.25 11.91 29.13
C LEU A 15 -2.59 12.63 28.92
N VAL A 16 -3.27 12.97 30.01
CA VAL A 16 -4.58 13.65 29.97
C VAL A 16 -4.42 15.15 29.72
N ILE A 17 -3.35 15.78 30.22
CA ILE A 17 -3.10 17.21 30.08
C ILE A 17 -2.70 17.56 28.64
N PHE A 18 -2.03 16.65 27.92
CA PHE A 18 -1.61 16.89 26.53
C PHE A 18 -2.76 16.80 25.51
N ARG A 19 -3.87 16.13 25.84
CA ARG A 19 -5.06 16.02 24.94
C ARG A 19 -5.99 17.20 25.01
N MET A 20 -5.98 18.02 26.06
CA MET A 20 -6.85 19.20 26.18
C MET A 20 -6.28 20.47 25.53
N ALA A 21 -4.99 20.54 25.28
CA ALA A 21 -4.36 21.70 24.64
C ALA A 21 -4.52 21.71 23.11
N LEU A 22 -4.85 20.59 22.47
CA LEU A 22 -4.99 20.49 21.02
C LEU A 22 -6.38 20.87 20.49
N ALA A 23 -7.39 20.99 21.35
CA ALA A 23 -8.77 21.30 20.98
C ALA A 23 -9.08 22.79 20.81
N CYS A 24 -8.23 23.70 21.26
CA CYS A 24 -8.47 25.15 21.22
C CYS A 24 -7.94 25.88 19.97
N VAL A 25 -7.15 25.24 19.11
CA VAL A 25 -6.55 25.91 17.93
C VAL A 25 -7.41 25.79 16.65
N LEU A 26 -8.49 25.01 16.65
CA LEU A 26 -9.27 24.70 15.45
C LEU A 26 -10.52 25.59 15.24
N LEU A 27 -10.68 26.68 15.97
CA LEU A 27 -11.91 27.49 15.94
C LEU A 27 -11.76 28.92 15.37
N LEU A 28 -10.71 29.24 14.63
CA LEU A 28 -10.49 30.63 14.15
C LEU A 28 -10.21 30.76 12.64
N MET A 29 -10.75 29.89 11.78
CA MET A 29 -10.69 30.11 10.32
C MET A 29 -12.06 29.89 9.65
N VAL A 30 -13.01 30.75 9.99
CA VAL A 30 -14.22 30.94 9.16
C VAL A 30 -14.28 32.41 8.77
N GLY A 31 -14.13 32.69 7.49
CA GLY A 31 -14.37 34.03 6.97
C GLY A 31 -13.81 34.26 5.58
N SER A 32 -14.65 34.10 4.56
CA SER A 32 -14.86 35.03 3.44
C SER A 32 -15.42 34.31 2.22
N VAL A 33 -16.73 34.37 2.12
CA VAL A 33 -17.49 34.08 0.89
C VAL A 33 -17.49 35.36 0.06
N SER A 34 -16.97 35.33 -1.15
CA SER A 34 -17.24 36.37 -2.16
C SER A 34 -18.09 35.78 -3.28
N LEU A 35 -19.32 36.29 -3.31
CA LEU A 35 -20.35 36.08 -4.31
C LEU A 35 -20.04 36.98 -5.52
N MET A 36 -19.91 36.45 -6.73
CA MET A 36 -20.15 37.24 -7.97
C MET A 36 -20.84 36.42 -9.06
N ALA A 37 -21.78 37.07 -9.64
CA ALA A 37 -22.88 36.60 -10.49
C ALA A 37 -22.46 36.15 -11.90
N GLN A 38 -23.30 35.25 -12.45
CA GLN A 38 -23.48 34.94 -13.88
C GLN A 38 -24.16 36.10 -14.66
N PRO A 39 -24.30 36.12 -16.03
CA PRO A 39 -24.65 34.97 -16.90
C PRO A 39 -23.98 34.96 -18.31
N GLY A 40 -24.18 33.87 -19.05
CA GLY A 40 -23.89 33.83 -20.51
C GLY A 40 -23.84 32.41 -21.08
N SER A 41 -24.96 31.93 -21.57
CA SER A 41 -25.11 30.71 -22.36
C SER A 41 -24.46 30.86 -23.74
N VAL A 42 -23.61 29.89 -24.15
CA VAL A 42 -23.42 29.55 -25.58
C VAL A 42 -23.11 28.06 -25.70
N ASP A 43 -23.93 27.37 -26.46
CA ASP A 43 -23.72 26.00 -26.94
C ASP A 43 -22.41 25.88 -27.73
N THR A 44 -21.57 24.89 -27.42
CA THR A 44 -20.61 24.38 -28.39
C THR A 44 -20.24 22.92 -28.08
N LYS A 45 -20.78 22.02 -28.88
CA LYS A 45 -20.26 20.80 -29.45
C LYS A 45 -19.15 20.05 -28.66
N SER A 46 -19.54 18.95 -28.05
CA SER A 46 -18.73 17.88 -27.53
C SER A 46 -17.64 17.46 -28.52
N THR A 47 -16.39 17.79 -28.19
CA THR A 47 -15.22 17.13 -28.76
C THR A 47 -14.53 16.42 -27.61
N GLY A 48 -14.47 15.09 -27.69
CA GLY A 48 -13.87 14.24 -26.67
C GLY A 48 -12.43 14.63 -26.35
N ALA A 49 -12.25 15.29 -25.24
CA ALA A 49 -10.94 15.49 -24.63
C ALA A 49 -10.51 14.17 -24.01
N LYS A 50 -9.66 13.46 -24.73
CA LYS A 50 -8.83 12.39 -24.19
C LYS A 50 -8.03 13.00 -23.06
N SER A 51 -8.38 12.67 -21.82
CA SER A 51 -7.58 13.01 -20.64
C SER A 51 -6.21 12.37 -20.83
N GLY A 52 -5.26 13.17 -21.27
CA GLY A 52 -3.87 12.78 -21.32
C GLY A 52 -3.35 12.70 -19.89
N ASP A 53 -3.19 11.48 -19.38
CA ASP A 53 -2.37 11.22 -18.22
C ASP A 53 -0.96 11.75 -18.48
N THR A 54 -0.72 12.97 -18.08
CA THR A 54 0.64 13.51 -18.00
C THR A 54 1.31 12.81 -16.82
N LYS A 55 1.86 11.63 -17.11
CA LYS A 55 2.71 10.88 -16.19
C LYS A 55 3.97 11.72 -15.97
N SER A 56 3.92 12.61 -14.99
CA SER A 56 5.13 13.23 -14.45
C SER A 56 5.97 12.12 -13.85
N THR A 57 7.02 11.72 -14.55
CA THR A 57 7.97 10.70 -14.09
C THR A 57 8.91 11.35 -13.08
N GLN A 58 8.37 11.78 -11.95
CA GLN A 58 9.18 12.16 -10.80
C GLN A 58 9.74 10.86 -10.23
N LYS A 59 11.03 10.62 -10.41
CA LYS A 59 11.72 9.51 -9.78
C LYS A 59 11.98 9.85 -8.32
N PHE A 60 11.61 8.95 -7.45
CA PHE A 60 11.92 9.03 -6.02
C PHE A 60 13.26 8.37 -5.76
N SER A 61 13.95 8.82 -4.73
CA SER A 61 15.19 8.19 -4.24
C SER A 61 14.93 7.65 -2.84
N ALA A 62 15.29 6.40 -2.61
CA ALA A 62 15.25 5.77 -1.29
C ALA A 62 16.41 4.77 -1.20
N SER A 63 17.07 4.71 -0.04
CA SER A 63 18.17 3.77 0.19
C SER A 63 17.68 2.41 0.71
N ALA A 64 16.53 2.39 1.35
CA ALA A 64 15.98 1.20 1.99
C ALA A 64 14.46 1.10 1.81
N ILE A 65 13.96 -0.13 1.81
CA ILE A 65 12.54 -0.43 1.83
C ILE A 65 12.22 -1.46 2.89
N GLN A 66 11.18 -1.22 3.69
CA GLN A 66 10.60 -2.21 4.58
C GLN A 66 9.32 -2.77 3.97
N ILE A 67 9.16 -4.09 3.99
CA ILE A 67 7.99 -4.77 3.46
C ILE A 67 7.16 -5.28 4.63
N GLU A 68 5.90 -4.86 4.68
CA GLU A 68 4.95 -5.30 5.69
C GLU A 68 4.21 -6.58 5.27
N PRO A 69 3.80 -7.43 6.21
CA PRO A 69 2.95 -8.57 5.94
C PRO A 69 1.66 -8.15 5.24
N THR A 70 1.19 -8.99 4.32
CA THR A 70 -0.06 -8.72 3.59
C THR A 70 -1.26 -8.70 4.53
N ASP A 71 -1.96 -7.58 4.57
CA ASP A 71 -3.24 -7.43 5.25
C ASP A 71 -4.36 -8.07 4.41
N PRO A 72 -5.08 -9.07 4.93
CA PRO A 72 -6.20 -9.66 4.22
C PRO A 72 -7.43 -8.75 4.16
N GLY A 73 -7.54 -7.73 5.02
CA GLY A 73 -8.77 -6.96 5.19
C GLY A 73 -9.97 -7.90 5.42
N ASP A 74 -11.07 -7.63 4.70
CA ASP A 74 -12.28 -8.47 4.73
C ASP A 74 -12.24 -9.64 3.73
N VAL A 75 -11.13 -9.83 3.01
CA VAL A 75 -11.01 -10.87 1.97
C VAL A 75 -10.58 -12.20 2.60
N PRO A 76 -11.33 -13.30 2.42
CA PRO A 76 -10.97 -14.61 2.95
C PRO A 76 -9.78 -15.22 2.20
N MET A 77 -8.61 -14.62 2.35
CA MET A 77 -7.37 -15.09 1.74
C MET A 77 -6.66 -16.07 2.67
N PRO A 78 -6.39 -17.32 2.21
CA PRO A 78 -5.70 -18.31 3.01
C PRO A 78 -4.29 -17.86 3.44
N PRO A 79 -3.82 -18.27 4.64
CA PRO A 79 -2.50 -17.86 5.16
C PRO A 79 -1.34 -18.17 4.22
N GLU A 80 -1.40 -19.31 3.51
CA GLU A 80 -0.37 -19.70 2.55
C GLU A 80 -0.20 -18.69 1.39
N PHE A 81 -1.29 -18.04 0.96
CA PHE A 81 -1.22 -16.99 -0.06
C PHE A 81 -0.60 -15.71 0.47
N ARG A 82 -0.98 -15.30 1.69
CA ARG A 82 -0.41 -14.11 2.34
C ARG A 82 1.09 -14.25 2.55
N MET A 83 1.52 -15.41 3.06
CA MET A 83 2.93 -15.72 3.23
C MET A 83 3.68 -15.72 1.90
N ALA A 84 3.11 -16.37 0.88
CA ALA A 84 3.72 -16.43 -0.44
C ALA A 84 3.81 -15.05 -1.12
N ILE A 85 2.83 -14.14 -0.91
CA ILE A 85 2.91 -12.77 -1.38
C ILE A 85 4.09 -12.07 -0.71
N TYR A 86 4.16 -12.12 0.61
CA TYR A 86 5.21 -11.48 1.41
C TYR A 86 6.61 -11.92 0.99
N GLU A 87 6.87 -13.22 0.92
CA GLU A 87 8.18 -13.76 0.54
C GLU A 87 8.53 -13.47 -0.93
N ASN A 88 7.55 -13.56 -1.82
CA ASN A 88 7.77 -13.21 -3.22
C ASN A 88 8.03 -11.70 -3.41
N LEU A 89 7.39 -10.82 -2.64
CA LEU A 89 7.65 -9.37 -2.68
C LEU A 89 9.09 -9.09 -2.29
N ILE A 90 9.56 -9.62 -1.16
CA ILE A 90 10.95 -9.47 -0.71
C ILE A 90 11.90 -9.91 -1.84
N THR A 91 11.76 -11.14 -2.31
CA THR A 91 12.62 -11.71 -3.35
C THR A 91 12.60 -10.90 -4.66
N GLN A 92 11.43 -10.43 -5.10
CA GLN A 92 11.32 -9.69 -6.37
C GLN A 92 11.82 -8.25 -6.25
N ILE A 93 11.65 -7.60 -5.08
CA ILE A 93 12.16 -6.25 -4.82
C ILE A 93 13.68 -6.27 -4.65
N GLU A 94 14.25 -7.24 -3.93
CA GLU A 94 15.70 -7.44 -3.86
C GLU A 94 16.32 -7.55 -5.26
N LYS A 95 15.70 -8.32 -6.16
CA LYS A 95 16.15 -8.48 -7.55
C LYS A 95 16.14 -7.21 -8.38
N THR A 96 15.41 -6.18 -7.98
CA THR A 96 15.44 -4.89 -8.71
C THR A 96 16.76 -4.16 -8.53
N GLY A 97 17.48 -4.40 -7.43
CA GLY A 97 18.69 -3.68 -7.07
C GLY A 97 18.49 -2.18 -6.81
N LYS A 98 17.25 -1.72 -6.61
CA LYS A 98 16.92 -0.31 -6.38
C LYS A 98 17.25 0.17 -4.99
N PHE A 99 17.20 -0.72 -4.02
CA PHE A 99 17.48 -0.42 -2.61
C PHE A 99 18.75 -1.12 -2.17
N GLN A 100 19.51 -0.46 -1.31
CA GLN A 100 20.69 -1.06 -0.67
C GLN A 100 20.27 -2.13 0.35
N HIS A 101 19.12 -1.89 1.02
CA HIS A 101 18.57 -2.78 2.02
C HIS A 101 17.08 -3.01 1.82
N VAL A 102 16.66 -4.28 1.90
CA VAL A 102 15.26 -4.69 1.91
C VAL A 102 14.99 -5.33 3.26
N TYR A 103 14.24 -4.64 4.10
CA TYR A 103 13.95 -5.06 5.47
C TYR A 103 12.61 -5.80 5.54
N ARG A 104 12.56 -6.76 6.44
CA ARG A 104 11.33 -7.42 6.85
C ARG A 104 10.62 -6.60 7.94
N SER A 105 9.32 -6.79 8.08
CA SER A 105 8.57 -6.23 9.20
C SER A 105 9.15 -6.70 10.54
N GLY A 106 9.37 -5.75 11.45
CA GLY A 106 9.95 -6.00 12.75
C GLY A 106 11.49 -6.06 12.79
N ASP A 107 12.16 -5.83 11.67
CA ASP A 107 13.61 -5.68 11.64
C ASP A 107 14.02 -4.40 12.38
N LYS A 108 14.91 -4.53 13.36
CA LYS A 108 15.36 -3.40 14.20
C LYS A 108 16.20 -2.39 13.43
N ASP A 109 16.94 -2.86 12.45
CA ASP A 109 17.85 -2.03 11.65
C ASP A 109 17.07 -1.12 10.70
N ALA A 110 15.82 -1.46 10.36
CA ALA A 110 14.95 -0.63 9.55
C ALA A 110 14.68 0.74 10.18
N ALA A 111 14.53 0.80 11.51
CA ALA A 111 14.26 2.06 12.23
C ALA A 111 15.39 3.09 12.15
N SER A 112 16.61 2.65 11.86
CA SER A 112 17.80 3.51 11.72
C SER A 112 18.20 3.75 10.27
N ALA A 113 17.50 3.15 9.31
CA ALA A 113 17.83 3.32 7.90
C ALA A 113 17.46 4.72 7.40
N PRO A 114 18.41 5.45 6.75
CA PRO A 114 18.09 6.71 6.11
C PRO A 114 17.15 6.48 4.92
N ASP A 115 16.27 7.43 4.67
CA ASP A 115 15.36 7.43 3.51
C ASP A 115 14.59 6.10 3.34
N LEU A 116 14.11 5.54 4.46
CA LEU A 116 13.30 4.33 4.47
C LEU A 116 11.93 4.60 3.85
N VAL A 117 11.54 3.75 2.91
CA VAL A 117 10.15 3.68 2.43
C VAL A 117 9.49 2.41 2.92
N THR A 118 8.19 2.44 3.15
CA THR A 118 7.42 1.28 3.63
C THR A 118 6.41 0.85 2.59
N LEU A 119 6.40 -0.45 2.28
CA LEU A 119 5.45 -1.07 1.36
C LEU A 119 4.41 -1.85 2.13
N HIS A 120 3.17 -1.42 2.00
CA HIS A 120 1.98 -2.09 2.52
C HIS A 120 1.19 -2.74 1.39
N THR A 121 0.61 -3.89 1.65
CA THR A 121 -0.30 -4.56 0.71
C THR A 121 -1.58 -4.98 1.42
N THR A 122 -2.74 -4.57 0.87
CA THR A 122 -4.06 -4.91 1.41
C THR A 122 -4.88 -5.64 0.36
N ALA A 123 -5.44 -6.80 0.71
CA ALA A 123 -6.25 -7.58 -0.22
C ALA A 123 -7.58 -6.88 -0.52
N LYS A 124 -7.91 -6.80 -1.82
CA LYS A 124 -9.18 -6.27 -2.33
C LYS A 124 -10.09 -7.38 -2.86
N SER A 125 -9.50 -8.39 -3.47
CA SER A 125 -10.24 -9.58 -3.90
C SER A 125 -9.32 -10.79 -4.04
N PHE A 126 -9.90 -11.97 -3.82
CA PHE A 126 -9.23 -13.23 -3.98
C PHE A 126 -10.20 -14.28 -4.54
N THR A 127 -9.78 -14.99 -5.58
CA THR A 127 -10.50 -16.12 -6.14
C THR A 127 -9.53 -17.29 -6.27
N LYS A 128 -9.76 -18.32 -5.46
CA LYS A 128 -9.00 -19.58 -5.56
C LYS A 128 -9.48 -20.38 -6.75
N GLY A 129 -8.59 -20.60 -7.70
CA GLY A 129 -8.85 -21.44 -8.85
C GLY A 129 -8.69 -22.92 -8.55
N SER A 130 -8.99 -23.76 -9.54
CA SER A 130 -8.79 -25.20 -9.50
C SER A 130 -7.74 -25.64 -10.51
N GLN A 131 -6.64 -26.22 -10.03
CA GLN A 131 -5.59 -26.76 -10.89
C GLN A 131 -6.14 -27.86 -11.81
N LYS A 132 -6.94 -28.79 -11.27
CA LYS A 132 -7.58 -29.83 -12.04
C LYS A 132 -8.44 -29.31 -13.22
N LYS A 133 -9.19 -28.21 -12.99
CA LYS A 133 -9.95 -27.55 -14.06
C LYS A 133 -9.05 -26.96 -15.13
N ARG A 134 -7.90 -26.37 -14.74
CA ARG A 134 -6.94 -25.79 -15.70
C ARG A 134 -6.23 -26.83 -16.55
N GLU A 135 -6.03 -28.05 -16.03
CA GLU A 135 -5.41 -29.16 -16.76
C GLU A 135 -6.33 -29.73 -17.85
N VAL A 136 -7.65 -29.63 -17.60
CA VAL A 136 -8.67 -30.14 -18.54
C VAL A 136 -9.18 -29.04 -19.48
N THR A 137 -9.25 -27.78 -19.01
CA THR A 137 -9.80 -26.69 -19.80
C THR A 137 -8.87 -25.49 -19.75
N THR A 138 -8.53 -24.93 -20.89
CA THR A 138 -7.69 -23.71 -20.99
C THR A 138 -8.42 -22.42 -20.58
N VAL A 139 -9.74 -22.49 -20.36
CA VAL A 139 -10.62 -21.32 -20.22
C VAL A 139 -11.05 -21.06 -18.76
N SER A 140 -11.06 -22.09 -17.90
CA SER A 140 -11.59 -21.97 -16.54
C SER A 140 -10.62 -22.47 -15.47
N GLY A 141 -10.88 -22.13 -14.22
CA GLY A 141 -10.09 -22.59 -13.07
C GLY A 141 -8.88 -21.70 -12.71
N GLY A 142 -8.78 -20.51 -13.28
CA GLY A 142 -7.70 -19.56 -12.94
C GLY A 142 -7.79 -19.06 -11.50
N THR A 143 -6.62 -18.89 -10.84
CA THR A 143 -6.51 -18.18 -9.57
C THR A 143 -6.24 -16.70 -9.86
N SER A 144 -6.93 -15.81 -9.18
CA SER A 144 -6.77 -14.37 -9.29
C SER A 144 -6.77 -13.71 -7.92
N LEU A 145 -5.92 -12.73 -7.74
CA LEU A 145 -5.90 -11.88 -6.57
C LEU A 145 -5.72 -10.42 -7.00
N VAL A 146 -6.31 -9.51 -6.27
CA VAL A 146 -6.12 -8.06 -6.42
C VAL A 146 -5.76 -7.52 -5.05
N LEU A 147 -4.61 -6.83 -4.96
CA LEU A 147 -4.22 -6.14 -3.75
C LEU A 147 -3.94 -4.67 -4.07
N ASN A 148 -4.31 -3.81 -3.15
CA ASN A 148 -3.81 -2.45 -3.12
C ASN A 148 -2.35 -2.48 -2.69
N VAL A 149 -1.52 -1.75 -3.41
CA VAL A 149 -0.11 -1.54 -3.14
C VAL A 149 0.08 -0.09 -2.74
N HIS A 150 0.47 0.13 -1.51
CA HIS A 150 0.67 1.44 -0.92
C HIS A 150 2.12 1.57 -0.44
N ILE A 151 2.88 2.50 -1.05
CA ILE A 151 4.26 2.81 -0.65
C ILE A 151 4.28 4.22 -0.09
N THR A 152 4.79 4.36 1.12
CA THR A 152 4.94 5.64 1.80
C THR A 152 6.42 5.94 2.07
N ASP A 153 6.75 7.21 2.14
CA ASP A 153 8.04 7.65 2.65
C ASP A 153 8.11 7.60 4.19
N HIS A 154 9.25 7.98 4.75
CA HIS A 154 9.48 8.03 6.21
C HIS A 154 8.58 9.03 6.95
N THR A 155 7.93 9.98 6.23
CA THR A 155 6.98 10.94 6.79
C THR A 155 5.54 10.44 6.71
N GLY A 156 5.29 9.28 6.09
CA GLY A 156 3.97 8.73 5.83
C GLY A 156 3.29 9.28 4.58
N GLN A 157 3.99 10.06 3.75
CA GLN A 157 3.44 10.56 2.49
C GLN A 157 3.39 9.46 1.45
N PRO A 158 2.27 9.32 0.72
CA PRO A 158 2.14 8.28 -0.30
C PRO A 158 2.97 8.60 -1.54
N ILE A 159 3.82 7.64 -1.93
CA ILE A 159 4.58 7.66 -3.19
C ILE A 159 3.85 6.86 -4.27
N VAL A 160 3.30 5.71 -3.88
CA VAL A 160 2.51 4.83 -4.76
C VAL A 160 1.24 4.43 -4.04
N ASP A 161 0.11 4.52 -4.72
CA ASP A 161 -1.16 3.96 -4.26
C ASP A 161 -1.93 3.45 -5.48
N ARG A 162 -2.00 2.12 -5.63
CA ARG A 162 -2.70 1.49 -6.76
C ARG A 162 -3.04 0.04 -6.52
N ASP A 163 -4.07 -0.40 -7.20
CA ASP A 163 -4.46 -1.81 -7.23
C ASP A 163 -3.65 -2.59 -8.27
N VAL A 164 -3.09 -3.71 -7.84
CA VAL A 164 -2.30 -4.61 -8.68
C VAL A 164 -2.96 -5.99 -8.70
N ARG A 165 -3.07 -6.57 -9.89
CA ARG A 165 -3.66 -7.90 -10.07
C ARG A 165 -2.59 -8.94 -10.35
N GLY A 166 -2.58 -10.01 -9.55
CA GLY A 166 -1.90 -11.26 -9.83
C GLY A 166 -2.85 -12.34 -10.34
N LYS A 167 -2.40 -13.15 -11.28
CA LYS A 167 -3.22 -14.24 -11.84
C LYS A 167 -2.39 -15.39 -12.38
N VAL A 168 -2.96 -16.60 -12.29
CA VAL A 168 -2.54 -17.77 -13.08
C VAL A 168 -3.71 -18.26 -13.91
N ARG A 169 -3.52 -18.34 -15.24
CA ARG A 169 -4.59 -18.73 -16.19
C ARG A 169 -4.43 -20.16 -16.69
N PHE A 170 -3.19 -20.55 -16.97
CA PHE A 170 -2.86 -21.82 -17.60
C PHE A 170 -2.21 -22.79 -16.61
N MET A 171 -1.26 -23.59 -17.06
CA MET A 171 -0.56 -24.54 -16.20
C MET A 171 0.16 -23.89 -15.02
N GLY A 172 0.26 -24.61 -13.91
CA GLY A 172 0.96 -24.20 -12.71
C GLY A 172 0.08 -24.18 -11.46
N GLU A 173 0.74 -24.12 -10.33
CA GLU A 173 0.10 -24.08 -9.02
C GLU A 173 -0.67 -22.76 -8.77
N ASN A 174 -1.62 -22.80 -7.86
CA ASN A 174 -2.42 -21.61 -7.51
C ASN A 174 -1.55 -20.47 -6.96
N LEU A 175 -0.50 -20.79 -6.20
CA LEU A 175 0.44 -19.83 -5.63
C LEU A 175 1.25 -19.06 -6.69
N ARG A 176 1.30 -19.53 -7.94
CA ARG A 176 1.93 -18.77 -9.02
C ARG A 176 1.29 -17.42 -9.29
N ALA A 177 0.02 -17.21 -8.86
CA ALA A 177 -0.63 -15.91 -8.91
C ALA A 177 0.05 -14.87 -8.00
N THR A 178 0.62 -15.30 -6.87
CA THR A 178 1.36 -14.42 -5.94
C THR A 178 2.68 -13.97 -6.56
N PHE A 179 3.36 -14.86 -7.27
CA PHE A 179 4.59 -14.53 -8.00
C PHE A 179 4.33 -13.54 -9.14
N ASP A 180 3.25 -13.72 -9.94
CA ASP A 180 2.85 -12.77 -10.98
C ASP A 180 2.54 -11.39 -10.41
N PHE A 181 1.86 -11.35 -9.26
CA PHE A 181 1.61 -10.12 -8.51
C PHE A 181 2.93 -9.43 -8.12
N SER A 182 3.81 -10.14 -7.43
CA SER A 182 5.06 -9.58 -6.89
C SER A 182 6.00 -9.07 -7.99
N LYS A 183 6.04 -9.75 -9.16
CA LYS A 183 6.77 -9.25 -10.34
C LYS A 183 6.23 -7.91 -10.84
N LYS A 184 4.92 -7.73 -10.82
CA LYS A 184 4.29 -6.45 -11.24
C LYS A 184 4.58 -5.34 -10.25
N VAL A 185 4.57 -5.65 -8.94
CA VAL A 185 4.96 -4.70 -7.91
C VAL A 185 6.43 -4.31 -8.05
N ALA A 186 7.33 -5.28 -8.26
CA ALA A 186 8.75 -5.01 -8.51
C ALA A 186 8.96 -4.11 -9.74
N LYS A 187 8.16 -4.29 -10.80
CA LYS A 187 8.18 -3.38 -11.95
C LYS A 187 7.75 -1.96 -11.57
N ILE A 188 6.69 -1.81 -10.77
CA ILE A 188 6.24 -0.49 -10.28
C ILE A 188 7.36 0.18 -9.48
N VAL A 189 7.99 -0.56 -8.57
CA VAL A 189 9.14 -0.09 -7.79
C VAL A 189 10.27 0.38 -8.72
N ASN A 190 10.64 -0.43 -9.71
CA ASN A 190 11.70 -0.09 -10.65
C ASN A 190 11.38 1.16 -11.50
N ASP A 191 10.11 1.38 -11.81
CA ASP A 191 9.66 2.54 -12.59
C ASP A 191 9.56 3.82 -11.73
N THR A 192 9.41 3.68 -10.41
CA THR A 192 9.22 4.77 -9.45
C THR A 192 10.54 5.26 -8.85
N PHE A 193 11.43 4.35 -8.52
CA PHE A 193 12.75 4.57 -7.93
C PHE A 193 13.85 4.25 -8.96
#